data_f7c3b728e8a342c84b13b71c89fc6cdf
#
_entry.id   f7c3b728e8a342c84b13b71c89fc6cdf
#
_cell.length_a   1.000
_cell.length_b   1.000
_cell.length_c   1.000
_cell.angle_alpha   90.00
_cell.angle_beta   90.00
_cell.angle_gamma   90.00
#
_symmetry.space_group_name_H-M   'P 1'
#
loop_
_entity.id
_entity.type
_entity.pdbx_description
1 polymer ?
#
loop_
_entity_poly.entity_id
_entity_poly.type
_entity_poly.pdbx_seq_one_letter_code
_entity_poly.pdbx_strand_id
1 'polypeptide(L)'
;MLPDQQASDLPPLADMTADDVVAAMREAGGYLDIAPADALTLYRLAYAHAAARLARDVPVAQLMTRDVVAAAPGDTVLDAARRMAVAGVSGMPVLEADGSVAGVVSTRDLLRHVGLSANAGPAALLALLLDPAACAPATASPRAGEATVAAVMSCPAVCVAPETGRREAARLMAAQGINRLPVVMAGQLCGIVSRGDVARSCRDIPGGCGL
;
A
#
# COMPACT_ATOMS: atom_id res chain seq x y z
N MET A 1 12.04 20.24 23.38
CA MET A 1 11.02 19.96 22.35
C MET A 1 11.45 20.71 21.10
N LEU A 2 12.22 20.08 20.22
CA LEU A 2 12.71 20.67 18.97
C LEU A 2 11.53 20.75 17.99
N PRO A 3 11.37 21.84 17.22
CA PRO A 3 10.28 21.95 16.25
C PRO A 3 10.46 20.96 15.09
N ASP A 4 9.38 20.31 14.74
CA ASP A 4 9.22 19.18 13.80
C ASP A 4 9.63 19.49 12.33
N GLN A 5 10.05 20.69 12.02
CA GLN A 5 10.37 21.16 10.66
C GLN A 5 11.84 21.09 10.25
N GLN A 6 12.75 20.73 11.15
CA GLN A 6 14.19 20.69 10.86
C GLN A 6 14.76 19.29 10.56
N ALA A 7 13.94 18.25 10.62
CA ALA A 7 14.42 16.87 10.44
C ALA A 7 14.74 16.47 8.98
N SER A 8 14.27 17.24 7.99
CA SER A 8 14.44 16.89 6.56
C SER A 8 15.74 17.39 5.92
N ASP A 9 16.44 18.33 6.57
CA ASP A 9 17.64 18.99 6.01
C ASP A 9 18.94 18.58 6.71
N LEU A 10 18.93 17.53 7.55
CA LEU A 10 20.13 17.06 8.23
C LEU A 10 21.04 16.30 7.26
N PRO A 11 22.37 16.60 7.24
CA PRO A 11 23.33 15.88 6.41
C PRO A 11 23.37 14.39 6.78
N PRO A 12 23.76 13.53 5.82
CA PRO A 12 23.91 12.11 6.11
C PRO A 12 24.90 11.90 7.26
N LEU A 13 24.57 11.01 8.17
CA LEU A 13 25.32 10.73 9.41
C LEU A 13 26.77 10.29 9.22
N ALA A 14 27.16 9.92 7.99
CA ALA A 14 28.53 9.61 7.62
C ALA A 14 29.48 10.82 7.85
N ASP A 15 28.94 12.03 7.82
CA ASP A 15 29.68 13.28 7.90
C ASP A 15 29.75 13.88 9.32
N MET A 16 29.17 13.22 10.32
CA MET A 16 29.18 13.71 11.71
C MET A 16 30.57 13.57 12.34
N THR A 17 31.06 14.68 12.86
CA THR A 17 32.39 14.81 13.48
C THR A 17 32.30 14.91 15.00
N ALA A 18 33.44 14.80 15.68
CA ALA A 18 33.51 15.06 17.13
C ALA A 18 33.17 16.51 17.48
N ASP A 19 33.43 17.45 16.56
CA ASP A 19 33.15 18.89 16.79
C ASP A 19 31.65 19.15 16.79
N ASP A 20 30.87 18.44 15.98
CA ASP A 20 29.40 18.51 16.00
C ASP A 20 28.84 18.03 17.34
N VAL A 21 29.43 16.99 17.91
CA VAL A 21 29.05 16.47 19.23
C VAL A 21 29.38 17.48 20.32
N VAL A 22 30.56 18.12 20.26
CA VAL A 22 30.93 19.18 21.21
C VAL A 22 29.99 20.37 21.14
N ALA A 23 29.58 20.77 19.93
CA ALA A 23 28.61 21.83 19.74
C ALA A 23 27.24 21.47 20.35
N ALA A 24 26.74 20.27 20.10
CA ALA A 24 25.48 19.76 20.66
C ALA A 24 25.54 19.65 22.20
N MET A 25 26.66 19.21 22.77
CA MET A 25 26.86 19.13 24.22
C MET A 25 26.82 20.53 24.88
N ARG A 26 27.36 21.56 24.22
CA ARG A 26 27.30 22.95 24.69
C ARG A 26 25.86 23.50 24.63
N GLU A 27 25.14 23.20 23.58
CA GLU A 27 23.75 23.64 23.39
C GLU A 27 22.80 22.96 24.39
N ALA A 28 23.04 21.69 24.74
CA ALA A 28 22.26 20.97 25.74
C ALA A 28 22.28 21.58 27.14
N GLY A 29 23.23 22.49 27.44
CA GLY A 29 23.22 23.37 28.63
C GLY A 29 23.43 22.68 29.97
N GLY A 30 23.81 21.39 29.97
CA GLY A 30 24.10 20.60 31.18
C GLY A 30 25.54 20.10 31.23
N TYR A 31 26.05 19.80 32.44
CA TYR A 31 27.30 19.08 32.60
C TYR A 31 27.08 17.60 32.19
N LEU A 32 27.62 17.22 31.06
CA LEU A 32 27.62 15.84 30.61
C LEU A 32 29.00 15.25 30.96
N ASP A 33 29.03 14.32 31.91
CA ASP A 33 30.27 13.61 32.32
C ASP A 33 30.60 12.49 31.33
N ILE A 34 30.79 12.87 30.07
CA ILE A 34 31.16 11.97 28.98
C ILE A 34 32.13 12.68 28.03
N ALA A 35 33.20 12.00 27.65
CA ALA A 35 34.12 12.54 26.66
C ALA A 35 33.44 12.66 25.29
N PRO A 36 33.74 13.71 24.48
CA PRO A 36 33.14 13.88 23.16
C PRO A 36 33.32 12.66 22.23
N ALA A 37 34.46 11.96 22.31
CA ALA A 37 34.74 10.77 21.56
C ALA A 37 33.83 9.60 21.96
N ASP A 38 33.51 9.45 23.23
CA ASP A 38 32.62 8.42 23.77
C ASP A 38 31.16 8.74 23.40
N ALA A 39 30.77 10.03 23.48
CA ALA A 39 29.47 10.47 23.03
C ALA A 39 29.24 10.22 21.56
N LEU A 40 30.22 10.48 20.71
CA LEU A 40 30.16 10.14 19.26
C LEU A 40 30.04 8.64 19.03
N THR A 41 30.79 7.84 19.78
CA THR A 41 30.72 6.37 19.69
C THR A 41 29.35 5.86 20.10
N LEU A 42 28.80 6.34 21.22
CA LEU A 42 27.48 5.99 21.70
C LEU A 42 26.40 6.37 20.67
N TYR A 43 26.51 7.57 20.12
CA TYR A 43 25.58 8.04 19.10
C TYR A 43 25.61 7.14 17.83
N ARG A 44 26.81 6.82 17.32
CA ARG A 44 26.96 5.92 16.16
C ARG A 44 26.37 4.54 16.41
N LEU A 45 26.58 3.98 17.60
CA LEU A 45 25.99 2.70 18.01
C LEU A 45 24.47 2.79 18.10
N ALA A 46 23.94 3.82 18.75
CA ALA A 46 22.49 4.05 18.86
C ALA A 46 21.85 4.19 17.47
N TYR A 47 22.50 4.95 16.59
CA TYR A 47 22.04 5.09 15.20
C TYR A 47 22.10 3.77 14.43
N ALA A 48 23.17 3.01 14.54
CA ALA A 48 23.28 1.70 13.88
C ALA A 48 22.18 0.75 14.35
N HIS A 49 21.86 0.75 15.66
CA HIS A 49 20.73 -0.01 16.19
C HIS A 49 19.37 0.48 15.67
N ALA A 50 19.17 1.79 15.60
CA ALA A 50 17.95 2.39 15.04
C ALA A 50 17.82 2.05 13.56
N ALA A 51 18.88 2.23 12.78
CA ALA A 51 18.93 1.89 11.36
C ALA A 51 18.67 0.40 11.11
N ALA A 52 19.27 -0.49 11.91
CA ALA A 52 19.04 -1.94 11.82
C ALA A 52 17.58 -2.31 12.15
N ARG A 53 16.98 -1.63 13.14
CA ARG A 53 15.56 -1.81 13.48
C ARG A 53 14.66 -1.34 12.34
N LEU A 54 14.94 -0.18 11.77
CA LEU A 54 14.20 0.42 10.65
C LEU A 54 14.41 -0.34 9.34
N ALA A 55 15.58 -0.97 9.16
CA ALA A 55 15.87 -1.82 8.02
C ALA A 55 15.16 -3.18 8.07
N ARG A 56 14.65 -3.60 9.23
CA ARG A 56 13.83 -4.82 9.32
C ARG A 56 12.59 -4.64 8.48
N ASP A 57 12.47 -5.50 7.47
CA ASP A 57 11.28 -5.49 6.63
C ASP A 57 10.09 -6.02 7.44
N VAL A 58 8.98 -5.29 7.40
CA VAL A 58 7.76 -5.67 8.13
C VAL A 58 7.00 -6.68 7.28
N PRO A 59 6.70 -7.89 7.77
CA PRO A 59 5.92 -8.86 7.01
C PRO A 59 4.50 -8.36 6.77
N VAL A 60 3.93 -8.66 5.59
CA VAL A 60 2.57 -8.22 5.23
C VAL A 60 1.51 -8.74 6.20
N ALA A 61 1.76 -9.83 6.89
CA ALA A 61 0.88 -10.36 7.94
C ALA A 61 0.58 -9.36 9.07
N GLN A 62 1.48 -8.38 9.31
CA GLN A 62 1.29 -7.32 10.29
C GLN A 62 0.57 -6.09 9.72
N LEU A 63 0.49 -5.98 8.39
CA LEU A 63 -0.07 -4.82 7.68
C LEU A 63 -1.42 -5.13 7.06
N MET A 64 -1.69 -6.41 6.76
CA MET A 64 -2.87 -6.85 6.02
C MET A 64 -4.17 -6.66 6.80
N THR A 65 -5.24 -6.39 6.08
CA THR A 65 -6.60 -6.54 6.57
C THR A 65 -6.97 -8.02 6.51
N ARG A 66 -7.44 -8.58 7.65
CA ARG A 66 -7.81 -10.01 7.76
C ARG A 66 -9.28 -10.25 7.45
N ASP A 67 -10.15 -9.32 7.85
CA ASP A 67 -11.57 -9.37 7.55
C ASP A 67 -11.79 -8.83 6.13
N VAL A 68 -11.68 -9.73 5.16
CA VAL A 68 -11.63 -9.38 3.73
C VAL A 68 -12.98 -9.56 3.09
N VAL A 69 -13.53 -8.47 2.57
CA VAL A 69 -14.70 -8.54 1.69
C VAL A 69 -14.28 -9.14 0.35
N ALA A 70 -14.95 -10.22 -0.06
CA ALA A 70 -14.65 -10.96 -1.28
C ALA A 70 -15.88 -11.07 -2.18
N ALA A 71 -15.66 -11.40 -3.45
CA ALA A 71 -16.69 -11.79 -4.42
C ALA A 71 -16.46 -13.23 -4.87
N ALA A 72 -17.52 -13.84 -5.42
CA ALA A 72 -17.40 -15.09 -6.16
C ALA A 72 -17.33 -14.80 -7.68
N PRO A 73 -16.74 -15.70 -8.50
CA PRO A 73 -16.68 -15.52 -9.95
C PRO A 73 -18.05 -15.33 -10.60
N GLY A 74 -19.09 -15.99 -10.06
CA GLY A 74 -20.46 -15.93 -10.55
C GLY A 74 -21.27 -14.73 -10.06
N ASP A 75 -20.77 -13.93 -9.13
CA ASP A 75 -21.44 -12.70 -8.66
C ASP A 75 -21.59 -11.72 -9.83
N THR A 76 -22.64 -10.88 -9.79
CA THR A 76 -22.78 -9.83 -10.80
C THR A 76 -21.81 -8.67 -10.55
N VAL A 77 -21.40 -8.01 -11.61
CA VAL A 77 -20.58 -6.78 -11.53
C VAL A 77 -21.26 -5.72 -10.63
N LEU A 78 -22.58 -5.65 -10.69
CA LEU A 78 -23.37 -4.72 -9.88
C LEU A 78 -23.30 -5.06 -8.38
N ASP A 79 -23.40 -6.33 -8.02
CA ASP A 79 -23.30 -6.76 -6.62
C ASP A 79 -21.88 -6.56 -6.07
N ALA A 80 -20.87 -6.82 -6.88
CA ALA A 80 -19.49 -6.51 -6.56
C ALA A 80 -19.30 -5.01 -6.30
N ALA A 81 -19.85 -4.15 -7.16
CA ALA A 81 -19.79 -2.69 -6.99
C ALA A 81 -20.50 -2.24 -5.69
N ARG A 82 -21.67 -2.81 -5.38
CA ARG A 82 -22.39 -2.51 -4.13
C ARG A 82 -21.61 -2.93 -2.90
N ARG A 83 -21.04 -4.14 -2.88
CA ARG A 83 -20.18 -4.62 -1.78
C ARG A 83 -18.98 -3.71 -1.58
N MET A 84 -18.28 -3.32 -2.65
CA MET A 84 -17.16 -2.38 -2.57
C MET A 84 -17.59 -1.03 -2.00
N ALA A 85 -18.73 -0.51 -2.42
CA ALA A 85 -19.25 0.78 -1.94
C ALA A 85 -19.60 0.73 -0.46
N VAL A 86 -20.30 -0.31 -0.01
CA VAL A 86 -20.69 -0.49 1.40
C VAL A 86 -19.46 -0.68 2.29
N ALA A 87 -18.49 -1.46 1.83
CA ALA A 87 -17.24 -1.71 2.58
C ALA A 87 -16.23 -0.56 2.50
N GLY A 88 -16.45 0.46 1.67
CA GLY A 88 -15.51 1.56 1.46
C GLY A 88 -14.18 1.14 0.84
N VAL A 89 -14.18 0.05 0.04
CA VAL A 89 -12.98 -0.49 -0.59
C VAL A 89 -13.00 -0.28 -2.11
N SER A 90 -11.84 -0.10 -2.71
CA SER A 90 -11.70 0.11 -4.16
C SER A 90 -11.36 -1.17 -4.93
N GLY A 91 -11.56 -2.34 -4.31
CA GLY A 91 -11.45 -3.67 -4.93
C GLY A 91 -11.32 -4.75 -3.88
N MET A 92 -11.58 -5.97 -4.30
CA MET A 92 -11.63 -7.15 -3.45
C MET A 92 -11.14 -8.39 -4.20
N PRO A 93 -10.67 -9.42 -3.50
CA PRO A 93 -10.34 -10.70 -4.12
C PRO A 93 -11.61 -11.41 -4.58
N VAL A 94 -11.45 -12.25 -5.57
CA VAL A 94 -12.48 -13.15 -6.08
C VAL A 94 -12.08 -14.56 -5.69
N LEU A 95 -12.97 -15.24 -4.96
CA LEU A 95 -12.69 -16.56 -4.38
C LEU A 95 -13.51 -17.64 -5.06
N GLU A 96 -12.88 -18.75 -5.34
CA GLU A 96 -13.56 -20.01 -5.69
C GLU A 96 -14.29 -20.60 -4.49
N ALA A 97 -15.13 -21.60 -4.74
CA ALA A 97 -15.90 -22.27 -3.69
C ALA A 97 -15.01 -22.98 -2.64
N ASP A 98 -13.79 -23.35 -3.01
CA ASP A 98 -12.80 -23.93 -2.11
C ASP A 98 -12.00 -22.91 -1.29
N GLY A 99 -12.27 -21.60 -1.49
CA GLY A 99 -11.59 -20.50 -0.82
C GLY A 99 -10.27 -20.06 -1.46
N SER A 100 -9.88 -20.67 -2.56
CA SER A 100 -8.72 -20.26 -3.35
C SER A 100 -8.99 -18.92 -4.07
N VAL A 101 -7.94 -18.17 -4.37
CA VAL A 101 -8.05 -16.88 -5.05
C VAL A 101 -8.06 -17.06 -6.55
N ALA A 102 -9.22 -16.87 -7.19
CA ALA A 102 -9.38 -16.90 -8.63
C ALA A 102 -8.84 -15.64 -9.32
N GLY A 103 -9.05 -14.47 -8.70
CA GLY A 103 -8.69 -13.19 -9.30
C GLY A 103 -8.85 -12.03 -8.33
N VAL A 104 -8.78 -10.83 -8.87
CA VAL A 104 -9.07 -9.59 -8.14
C VAL A 104 -9.96 -8.72 -9.01
N VAL A 105 -11.04 -8.17 -8.43
CA VAL A 105 -11.87 -7.16 -9.07
C VAL A 105 -11.67 -5.81 -8.39
N SER A 106 -11.56 -4.75 -9.17
CA SER A 106 -11.30 -3.40 -8.70
C SER A 106 -12.18 -2.37 -9.38
N THR A 107 -12.27 -1.18 -8.80
CA THR A 107 -12.97 -0.03 -9.42
C THR A 107 -12.47 0.22 -10.86
N ARG A 108 -11.17 -0.01 -11.13
CA ARG A 108 -10.60 0.11 -12.47
C ARG A 108 -11.23 -0.86 -13.47
N ASP A 109 -11.48 -2.09 -13.04
CA ASP A 109 -12.08 -3.14 -13.88
C ASP A 109 -13.55 -2.80 -14.15
N LEU A 110 -14.26 -2.30 -13.14
CA LEU A 110 -15.64 -1.85 -13.27
C LEU A 110 -15.76 -0.65 -14.22
N LEU A 111 -14.84 0.34 -14.10
CA LEU A 111 -14.81 1.50 -15.00
C LEU A 111 -14.56 1.07 -16.45
N ARG A 112 -13.62 0.14 -16.68
CA ARG A 112 -13.37 -0.41 -18.02
C ARG A 112 -14.60 -1.11 -18.59
N HIS A 113 -15.30 -1.87 -17.76
CA HIS A 113 -16.51 -2.58 -18.17
C HIS A 113 -17.61 -1.64 -18.67
N VAL A 114 -17.77 -0.46 -18.05
CA VAL A 114 -18.71 0.56 -18.49
C VAL A 114 -18.16 1.49 -19.59
N GLY A 115 -17.03 1.13 -20.22
CA GLY A 115 -16.43 1.90 -21.31
C GLY A 115 -15.62 3.12 -20.88
N LEU A 116 -15.37 3.30 -19.58
CA LEU A 116 -14.54 4.38 -19.07
C LEU A 116 -13.06 3.97 -19.03
N SER A 117 -12.18 4.91 -19.38
CA SER A 117 -10.75 4.71 -19.18
C SER A 117 -10.43 4.50 -17.69
N ALA A 118 -9.49 3.60 -17.40
CA ALA A 118 -8.99 3.39 -16.05
C ALA A 118 -8.41 4.67 -15.40
N ASN A 119 -8.05 5.65 -16.22
CA ASN A 119 -7.55 6.97 -15.81
C ASN A 119 -8.60 8.07 -16.06
N ALA A 120 -9.88 7.70 -16.17
CA ALA A 120 -10.95 8.66 -16.33
C ALA A 120 -10.90 9.70 -15.19
N GLY A 121 -10.61 10.95 -15.55
CA GLY A 121 -10.60 12.04 -14.59
C GLY A 121 -12.03 12.45 -14.17
N PRO A 122 -12.16 13.37 -13.20
CA PRO A 122 -13.47 13.84 -12.74
C PRO A 122 -14.39 14.32 -13.88
N ALA A 123 -13.83 14.92 -14.94
CA ALA A 123 -14.58 15.37 -16.10
C ALA A 123 -15.29 14.22 -16.84
N ALA A 124 -14.65 13.05 -16.96
CA ALA A 124 -15.25 11.90 -17.61
C ALA A 124 -16.39 11.29 -16.76
N LEU A 125 -16.24 11.30 -15.43
CA LEU A 125 -17.30 10.90 -14.50
C LEU A 125 -18.49 11.88 -14.57
N LEU A 126 -18.24 13.18 -14.65
CA LEU A 126 -19.29 14.18 -14.81
C LEU A 126 -20.00 14.03 -16.16
N ALA A 127 -19.26 13.78 -17.25
CA ALA A 127 -19.85 13.50 -18.56
C ALA A 127 -20.79 12.29 -18.52
N LEU A 128 -20.40 11.21 -17.84
CA LEU A 128 -21.25 10.03 -17.65
C LEU A 128 -22.53 10.35 -16.88
N LEU A 129 -22.46 11.21 -15.86
CA LEU A 129 -23.63 11.63 -15.09
C LEU A 129 -24.57 12.53 -15.91
N LEU A 130 -24.03 13.34 -16.81
CA LEU A 130 -24.79 14.27 -17.65
C LEU A 130 -25.41 13.57 -18.87
N ASP A 131 -24.69 12.65 -19.46
CA ASP A 131 -25.15 11.86 -20.62
C ASP A 131 -24.65 10.41 -20.51
N PRO A 132 -25.40 9.53 -19.85
CA PRO A 132 -25.07 8.10 -19.75
C PRO A 132 -24.96 7.39 -21.11
N ALA A 133 -25.63 7.91 -22.13
CA ALA A 133 -25.60 7.33 -23.48
C ALA A 133 -24.29 7.62 -24.23
N ALA A 134 -23.64 8.73 -23.91
CA ALA A 134 -22.36 9.12 -24.54
C ALA A 134 -21.18 8.19 -24.15
N CYS A 135 -21.32 7.43 -23.06
CA CYS A 135 -20.33 6.48 -22.55
C CYS A 135 -20.71 5.01 -22.80
N ALA A 136 -21.74 4.76 -23.62
CA ALA A 136 -22.08 3.41 -24.01
C ALA A 136 -20.87 2.78 -24.74
N PRO A 137 -20.41 1.57 -24.33
CA PRO A 137 -19.31 0.91 -25.00
C PRO A 137 -19.68 0.70 -26.46
N ALA A 138 -18.75 0.99 -27.37
CA ALA A 138 -18.92 0.81 -28.83
C ALA A 138 -19.15 -0.65 -29.23
N THR A 139 -18.94 -1.58 -28.32
CA THR A 139 -19.25 -3.01 -28.42
C THR A 139 -20.30 -3.34 -27.38
N ALA A 140 -21.29 -4.18 -27.74
CA ALA A 140 -22.37 -4.65 -26.89
C ALA A 140 -21.83 -5.45 -25.68
N SER A 141 -21.25 -4.75 -24.71
CA SER A 141 -20.90 -5.36 -23.43
C SER A 141 -22.19 -5.64 -22.67
N PRO A 142 -22.34 -6.81 -22.01
CA PRO A 142 -23.47 -7.08 -21.15
C PRO A 142 -23.66 -5.94 -20.15
N ARG A 143 -24.90 -5.59 -19.83
CA ARG A 143 -25.18 -4.59 -18.81
C ARG A 143 -24.55 -5.02 -17.49
N ALA A 144 -24.16 -4.05 -16.64
CA ALA A 144 -23.48 -4.36 -15.37
C ALA A 144 -24.27 -5.34 -14.45
N GLY A 145 -25.58 -5.45 -14.64
CA GLY A 145 -26.42 -6.44 -13.95
C GLY A 145 -26.43 -7.83 -14.57
N GLU A 146 -25.89 -8.00 -15.79
CA GLU A 146 -25.86 -9.28 -16.51
C GLU A 146 -24.44 -9.87 -16.57
N ALA A 147 -23.42 -9.00 -16.50
CA ALA A 147 -22.03 -9.44 -16.51
C ALA A 147 -21.61 -10.02 -15.16
N THR A 148 -20.86 -11.12 -15.20
CA THR A 148 -20.28 -11.73 -14.01
C THR A 148 -18.92 -11.12 -13.66
N VAL A 149 -18.52 -11.24 -12.38
CA VAL A 149 -17.20 -10.82 -11.90
C VAL A 149 -16.08 -11.53 -12.64
N ALA A 150 -16.26 -12.81 -12.98
CA ALA A 150 -15.30 -13.60 -13.77
C ALA A 150 -14.99 -12.97 -15.13
N ALA A 151 -15.97 -12.30 -15.75
CA ALA A 151 -15.77 -11.67 -17.07
C ALA A 151 -14.94 -10.37 -17.03
N VAL A 152 -14.82 -9.74 -15.85
CA VAL A 152 -14.18 -8.43 -15.70
C VAL A 152 -12.97 -8.43 -14.77
N MET A 153 -12.81 -9.45 -13.92
CA MET A 153 -11.70 -9.53 -12.95
C MET A 153 -10.35 -9.63 -13.64
N SER A 154 -9.31 -9.17 -12.97
CA SER A 154 -7.92 -9.44 -13.34
C SER A 154 -7.54 -10.84 -12.86
N CYS A 155 -7.17 -11.72 -13.78
CA CYS A 155 -6.79 -13.12 -13.53
C CYS A 155 -5.56 -13.47 -14.39
N PRO A 156 -4.57 -14.25 -13.86
CA PRO A 156 -4.48 -14.71 -12.48
C PRO A 156 -4.18 -13.59 -11.48
N ALA A 157 -4.60 -13.77 -10.23
CA ALA A 157 -4.25 -12.83 -9.17
C ALA A 157 -2.76 -12.93 -8.79
N VAL A 158 -2.10 -11.79 -8.63
CA VAL A 158 -0.78 -11.75 -8.01
C VAL A 158 -0.97 -11.80 -6.51
N CYS A 159 -0.54 -12.90 -5.88
CA CYS A 159 -0.67 -13.15 -4.45
C CYS A 159 0.70 -13.11 -3.77
N VAL A 160 0.70 -12.92 -2.45
CA VAL A 160 1.89 -12.97 -1.60
C VAL A 160 1.66 -13.84 -0.38
N ALA A 161 2.74 -14.35 0.20
CA ALA A 161 2.69 -15.07 1.48
C ALA A 161 2.63 -14.10 2.66
N PRO A 162 2.12 -14.51 3.84
CA PRO A 162 2.09 -13.68 5.05
C PRO A 162 3.46 -13.15 5.48
N GLU A 163 4.51 -13.90 5.22
CA GLU A 163 5.91 -13.60 5.56
C GLU A 163 6.57 -12.62 4.57
N THR A 164 5.96 -12.39 3.42
CA THR A 164 6.46 -11.45 2.41
C THR A 164 6.69 -10.09 3.05
N GLY A 165 7.86 -9.51 2.83
CA GLY A 165 8.19 -8.20 3.35
C GLY A 165 7.42 -7.07 2.63
N ARG A 166 7.15 -5.99 3.34
CA ARG A 166 6.44 -4.81 2.78
C ARG A 166 7.13 -4.24 1.54
N ARG A 167 8.47 -4.25 1.51
CA ARG A 167 9.25 -3.73 0.36
C ARG A 167 9.02 -4.58 -0.88
N GLU A 168 9.00 -5.89 -0.72
CA GLU A 168 8.70 -6.81 -1.81
C GLU A 168 7.27 -6.65 -2.29
N ALA A 169 6.29 -6.55 -1.36
CA ALA A 169 4.90 -6.27 -1.70
C ALA A 169 4.76 -4.95 -2.48
N ALA A 170 5.47 -3.89 -2.05
CA ALA A 170 5.49 -2.60 -2.76
C ALA A 170 6.06 -2.72 -4.18
N ARG A 171 7.18 -3.45 -4.35
CA ARG A 171 7.79 -3.69 -5.67
C ARG A 171 6.85 -4.45 -6.60
N LEU A 172 6.19 -5.49 -6.10
CA LEU A 172 5.21 -6.26 -6.87
C LEU A 172 4.05 -5.38 -7.32
N MET A 173 3.49 -4.57 -6.41
CA MET A 173 2.43 -3.62 -6.76
C MET A 173 2.87 -2.62 -7.83
N ALA A 174 4.09 -2.08 -7.72
CA ALA A 174 4.64 -1.12 -8.67
C ALA A 174 4.90 -1.77 -10.04
N ALA A 175 5.57 -2.92 -10.06
CA ALA A 175 5.93 -3.64 -11.29
C ALA A 175 4.70 -4.10 -12.09
N GLN A 176 3.63 -4.51 -11.39
CA GLN A 176 2.38 -4.99 -12.00
C GLN A 176 1.33 -3.89 -12.21
N GLY A 177 1.59 -2.66 -11.76
CA GLY A 177 0.64 -1.55 -11.83
C GLY A 177 -0.64 -1.79 -11.03
N ILE A 178 -0.58 -2.58 -9.96
CA ILE A 178 -1.70 -2.96 -9.09
C ILE A 178 -1.60 -2.28 -7.73
N ASN A 179 -2.72 -2.15 -7.03
CA ASN A 179 -2.80 -1.42 -5.76
C ASN A 179 -3.05 -2.32 -4.55
N ARG A 180 -3.19 -3.63 -4.75
CA ARG A 180 -3.45 -4.59 -3.69
C ARG A 180 -2.98 -5.97 -4.07
N LEU A 181 -2.64 -6.76 -3.05
CA LEU A 181 -2.21 -8.15 -3.17
C LEU A 181 -3.02 -8.98 -2.18
N PRO A 182 -3.75 -10.00 -2.62
CA PRO A 182 -4.25 -11.04 -1.74
C PRO A 182 -3.08 -11.71 -1.01
N VAL A 183 -3.24 -11.94 0.28
CA VAL A 183 -2.29 -12.69 1.10
C VAL A 183 -2.82 -14.10 1.25
N VAL A 184 -2.02 -15.08 0.82
CA VAL A 184 -2.44 -16.47 0.73
C VAL A 184 -1.49 -17.35 1.53
N MET A 185 -2.05 -18.26 2.31
CA MET A 185 -1.32 -19.29 3.05
C MET A 185 -1.95 -20.66 2.77
N ALA A 186 -1.14 -21.63 2.39
CA ALA A 186 -1.60 -22.99 2.03
C ALA A 186 -2.74 -23.00 0.98
N GLY A 187 -2.70 -22.09 0.00
CA GLY A 187 -3.71 -21.97 -1.06
C GLY A 187 -4.97 -21.17 -0.66
N GLN A 188 -5.12 -20.77 0.59
CA GLN A 188 -6.29 -20.09 1.12
C GLN A 188 -6.02 -18.60 1.36
N LEU A 189 -7.02 -17.75 1.10
CA LEU A 189 -6.94 -16.34 1.44
C LEU A 189 -6.89 -16.16 2.97
N CYS A 190 -5.88 -15.45 3.48
CA CYS A 190 -5.76 -15.10 4.89
C CYS A 190 -5.77 -13.58 5.15
N GLY A 191 -5.74 -12.77 4.10
CA GLY A 191 -5.79 -11.33 4.20
C GLY A 191 -5.62 -10.63 2.85
N ILE A 192 -5.64 -9.31 2.89
CA ILE A 192 -5.33 -8.46 1.74
C ILE A 192 -4.45 -7.29 2.20
N VAL A 193 -3.42 -6.97 1.44
CA VAL A 193 -2.57 -5.80 1.69
C VAL A 193 -2.69 -4.83 0.51
N SER A 194 -2.86 -3.54 0.81
CA SER A 194 -2.96 -2.49 -0.19
C SER A 194 -1.73 -1.57 -0.19
N ARG A 195 -1.58 -0.79 -1.26
CA ARG A 195 -0.56 0.28 -1.32
C ARG A 195 -0.70 1.27 -0.15
N GLY A 196 -1.94 1.55 0.27
CA GLY A 196 -2.21 2.41 1.43
C GLY A 196 -1.70 1.82 2.74
N ASP A 197 -1.78 0.51 2.93
CA ASP A 197 -1.29 -0.17 4.14
C ASP A 197 0.24 -0.10 4.20
N VAL A 198 0.90 -0.36 3.07
CA VAL A 198 2.35 -0.19 2.93
C VAL A 198 2.77 1.24 3.21
N ALA A 199 2.11 2.23 2.61
CA ALA A 199 2.43 3.65 2.82
C ALA A 199 2.23 4.09 4.28
N ARG A 200 1.17 3.63 4.94
CA ARG A 200 0.94 3.90 6.37
C ARG A 200 2.03 3.33 7.24
N SER A 201 2.49 2.12 6.96
CA SER A 201 3.57 1.47 7.72
C SER A 201 4.92 2.17 7.59
N CYS A 202 5.06 3.08 6.63
CA CYS A 202 6.28 3.86 6.43
C CYS A 202 6.30 5.21 7.17
N ARG A 203 5.16 5.70 7.66
CA ARG A 203 5.07 7.01 8.33
C ARG A 203 5.86 7.10 9.62
N ASP A 204 6.03 5.98 10.32
CA ASP A 204 6.74 5.92 11.59
C ASP A 204 8.26 5.74 11.41
N ILE A 205 8.77 5.86 10.17
CA ILE A 205 10.19 5.73 9.86
C ILE A 205 10.76 7.12 9.58
N PRO A 206 11.59 7.68 10.47
CA PRO A 206 12.34 8.91 10.18
C PRO A 206 13.19 8.73 8.91
N GLY A 207 13.04 9.64 7.94
CA GLY A 207 13.74 9.56 6.65
C GLY A 207 13.02 8.84 5.52
N GLY A 208 11.79 8.36 5.77
CA GLY A 208 10.94 7.72 4.75
C GLY A 208 11.32 6.27 4.43
N CYS A 209 10.38 5.53 3.87
CA CYS A 209 10.68 4.25 3.19
C CYS A 209 11.27 4.60 1.82
N GLY A 210 12.52 4.26 1.54
CA GLY A 210 13.07 4.27 0.18
C GLY A 210 12.34 3.22 -0.69
N LEU A 211 11.09 3.53 -1.09
CA LEU A 211 10.26 2.74 -2.01
C LEU A 211 10.37 3.29 -3.41
#